data_b8f802bb55debe8b7bf28a33ea392431
#
_entry.id   b8f802bb55debe8b7bf28a33ea392431
#
_cell.length_a   1.000
_cell.length_b   1.000
_cell.length_c   1.000
_cell.angle_alpha   90.00
_cell.angle_beta   90.00
_cell.angle_gamma   90.00
#
_symmetry.space_group_name_H-M   'P 1'
#
loop_
_entity.id
_entity.type
_entity.pdbx_description
1 polymer ?
#
loop_
_entity_poly.entity_id
_entity_poly.type
_entity_poly.pdbx_seq_one_letter_code
_entity_poly.pdbx_strand_id
1 'polypeptide(L)'
;MTFNDRSLEQEVLQLLERQAELLMARMRKSAPPTIATLAHTLKGSAVGIGAGRVALAAAATEQAAGRAPNDCGDAIDQLAQAVDEVRAEIAAMQSMR
;
A
#
# COMPACT_ATOMS: atom_id res chain seq x y z
N MET A 1 1.29 29.27 10.85
CA MET A 1 1.26 29.24 9.46
C MET A 1 0.78 27.91 8.92
N THR A 2 -0.02 27.99 7.98
CA THR A 2 -0.46 26.76 7.41
C THR A 2 0.21 26.54 6.12
N PHE A 3 0.73 25.41 5.97
CA PHE A 3 1.21 25.00 4.73
C PHE A 3 0.05 24.61 3.86
N ASN A 4 0.28 24.57 2.63
CA ASN A 4 -0.69 24.07 1.74
C ASN A 4 -0.83 22.58 1.94
N ASP A 5 -1.68 22.21 2.85
CA ASP A 5 -1.81 20.85 3.30
C ASP A 5 -2.24 19.90 2.20
N ARG A 6 -3.02 20.37 1.23
CA ARG A 6 -3.45 19.51 0.13
C ARG A 6 -2.30 19.11 -0.76
N SER A 7 -1.42 20.05 -1.05
CA SER A 7 -0.26 19.77 -1.87
C SER A 7 0.65 18.77 -1.19
N LEU A 8 0.88 18.97 0.11
CA LEU A 8 1.69 18.06 0.89
C LEU A 8 1.05 16.69 0.96
N GLU A 9 -0.26 16.65 1.19
CA GLU A 9 -1.02 15.41 1.22
C GLU A 9 -0.86 14.63 -0.07
N GLN A 10 -0.99 15.31 -1.20
CA GLN A 10 -0.83 14.66 -2.49
C GLN A 10 0.56 14.09 -2.68
N GLU A 11 1.58 14.84 -2.28
CA GLU A 11 2.95 14.36 -2.39
C GLU A 11 3.18 13.12 -1.55
N VAL A 12 2.65 13.12 -0.34
CA VAL A 12 2.79 11.97 0.55
C VAL A 12 2.08 10.76 -0.02
N LEU A 13 0.87 10.94 -0.54
CA LEU A 13 0.13 9.83 -1.14
C LEU A 13 0.82 9.30 -2.40
N GLN A 14 1.42 10.18 -3.18
CA GLN A 14 2.17 9.75 -4.36
C GLN A 14 3.40 8.95 -3.98
N LEU A 15 4.07 9.32 -2.91
CA LEU A 15 5.21 8.56 -2.42
C LEU A 15 4.79 7.18 -1.95
N LEU A 16 3.64 7.10 -1.25
CA LEU A 16 3.10 5.82 -0.83
C LEU A 16 2.76 4.96 -2.05
N GLU A 17 2.16 5.55 -3.05
CA GLU A 17 1.81 4.84 -4.28
C GLU A 17 3.04 4.23 -4.94
N ARG A 18 4.10 5.01 -5.08
CA ARG A 18 5.34 4.52 -5.67
C ARG A 18 5.96 3.42 -4.85
N GLN A 19 6.01 3.60 -3.54
CA GLN A 19 6.54 2.58 -2.65
C GLN A 19 5.74 1.30 -2.77
N ALA A 20 4.41 1.42 -2.78
CA ALA A 20 3.53 0.26 -2.87
C ALA A 20 3.76 -0.50 -4.18
N GLU A 21 3.90 0.21 -5.29
CA GLU A 21 4.15 -0.42 -6.58
C GLU A 21 5.44 -1.23 -6.57
N LEU A 22 6.49 -0.65 -6.04
CA LEU A 22 7.79 -1.32 -5.96
C LEU A 22 7.73 -2.54 -5.05
N LEU A 23 7.14 -2.37 -3.87
CA LEU A 23 7.05 -3.46 -2.91
C LEU A 23 6.18 -4.59 -3.45
N MET A 24 5.08 -4.26 -4.10
CA MET A 24 4.19 -5.28 -4.66
C MET A 24 4.83 -6.03 -5.80
N ALA A 25 5.58 -5.35 -6.66
CA ALA A 25 6.30 -6.01 -7.73
C ALA A 25 7.29 -7.03 -7.16
N ARG A 26 7.93 -6.67 -6.05
CA ARG A 26 8.85 -7.59 -5.38
C ARG A 26 8.12 -8.74 -4.69
N MET A 27 6.96 -8.45 -4.08
CA MET A 27 6.16 -9.49 -3.42
C MET A 27 5.80 -10.60 -4.38
N ARG A 28 5.42 -10.23 -5.59
CA ARG A 28 4.97 -11.22 -6.58
C ARG A 28 6.09 -12.16 -7.04
N LYS A 29 7.33 -11.79 -6.77
CA LYS A 29 8.50 -12.59 -7.14
C LYS A 29 9.20 -13.20 -5.94
N SER A 30 8.66 -13.02 -4.74
CA SER A 30 9.36 -13.37 -3.52
C SER A 30 8.75 -14.60 -2.85
N ALA A 31 9.55 -15.25 -2.02
CA ALA A 31 9.09 -16.33 -1.16
C ALA A 31 8.29 -15.75 -0.01
N PRO A 32 7.41 -16.55 0.62
CA PRO A 32 6.52 -16.05 1.68
C PRO A 32 7.20 -15.28 2.82
N PRO A 33 8.35 -15.68 3.34
CA PRO A 33 8.99 -14.88 4.39
C PRO A 33 9.33 -13.47 3.94
N THR A 34 9.75 -13.32 2.70
CA THR A 34 10.06 -12.00 2.14
C THR A 34 8.78 -11.21 1.89
N ILE A 35 7.73 -11.89 1.44
CA ILE A 35 6.42 -11.25 1.28
C ILE A 35 5.97 -10.64 2.61
N ALA A 36 6.10 -11.38 3.70
CA ALA A 36 5.71 -10.90 5.02
C ALA A 36 6.48 -9.63 5.39
N THR A 37 7.77 -9.61 5.14
CA THR A 37 8.61 -8.46 5.44
C THR A 37 8.22 -7.24 4.62
N LEU A 38 8.00 -7.44 3.33
CA LEU A 38 7.63 -6.36 2.44
C LEU A 38 6.25 -5.80 2.79
N ALA A 39 5.31 -6.68 3.11
CA ALA A 39 3.97 -6.28 3.52
C ALA A 39 4.01 -5.51 4.84
N HIS A 40 4.84 -5.93 5.77
CA HIS A 40 5.00 -5.24 7.04
C HIS A 40 5.52 -3.82 6.83
N THR A 41 6.49 -3.67 5.95
CA THR A 41 7.04 -2.35 5.60
C THR A 41 5.96 -1.45 5.04
N LEU A 42 5.17 -1.95 4.11
CA LEU A 42 4.10 -1.18 3.50
C LEU A 42 3.02 -0.82 4.53
N LYS A 43 2.70 -1.75 5.41
CA LYS A 43 1.74 -1.50 6.48
C LYS A 43 2.19 -0.32 7.34
N GLY A 44 3.46 -0.31 7.74
CA GLY A 44 3.99 0.78 8.56
C GLY A 44 3.87 2.12 7.87
N SER A 45 4.22 2.19 6.60
CA SER A 45 4.11 3.41 5.82
C SER A 45 2.66 3.87 5.70
N ALA A 46 1.76 2.94 5.43
CA ALA A 46 0.34 3.26 5.26
C ALA A 46 -0.27 3.77 6.57
N VAL A 47 0.09 3.17 7.69
CA VAL A 47 -0.38 3.63 9.00
C VAL A 47 0.11 5.04 9.27
N GLY A 48 1.37 5.30 9.00
CA GLY A 48 1.96 6.61 9.24
C GLY A 48 1.31 7.73 8.44
N ILE A 49 0.76 7.40 7.28
CA ILE A 49 0.13 8.37 6.38
C ILE A 49 -1.38 8.43 6.60
N GLY A 50 -1.95 7.43 7.25
CA GLY A 50 -3.39 7.36 7.45
C GLY A 50 -4.13 6.66 6.32
N ALA A 51 -3.43 5.89 5.50
CA ALA A 51 -4.05 5.11 4.42
C ALA A 51 -4.57 3.78 4.99
N GLY A 52 -5.71 3.85 5.67
CA GLY A 52 -6.22 2.74 6.46
C GLY A 52 -6.50 1.47 5.68
N ARG A 53 -7.04 1.58 4.48
CA ARG A 53 -7.35 0.40 3.67
C ARG A 53 -6.09 -0.31 3.20
N VAL A 54 -5.08 0.46 2.81
CA VAL A 54 -3.80 -0.13 2.41
C VAL A 54 -3.15 -0.79 3.64
N ALA A 55 -3.23 -0.15 4.79
CA ALA A 55 -2.67 -0.72 6.02
C ALA A 55 -3.34 -2.04 6.38
N LEU A 56 -4.67 -2.11 6.30
CA LEU A 56 -5.40 -3.34 6.59
C LEU A 56 -5.06 -4.45 5.60
N ALA A 57 -5.02 -4.11 4.32
CA ALA A 57 -4.72 -5.10 3.29
C ALA A 57 -3.27 -5.59 3.40
N ALA A 58 -2.35 -4.70 3.76
CA ALA A 58 -0.96 -5.09 3.96
C ALA A 58 -0.82 -6.00 5.18
N ALA A 59 -1.55 -5.71 6.26
CA ALA A 59 -1.55 -6.56 7.44
C ALA A 59 -2.09 -7.96 7.10
N ALA A 60 -3.15 -8.02 6.30
CA ALA A 60 -3.71 -9.29 5.86
C ALA A 60 -2.72 -10.07 5.01
N THR A 61 -1.97 -9.38 4.17
CA THR A 61 -0.95 -10.02 3.34
C THR A 61 0.17 -10.59 4.20
N GLU A 62 0.59 -9.83 5.20
CA GLU A 62 1.60 -10.30 6.14
C GLU A 62 1.15 -11.57 6.86
N GLN A 63 -0.09 -11.59 7.32
CA GLN A 63 -0.64 -12.76 8.00
C GLN A 63 -0.78 -13.94 7.05
N ALA A 64 -1.25 -13.71 5.84
CA ALA A 64 -1.41 -14.76 4.85
C ALA A 64 -0.07 -15.43 4.54
N ALA A 65 0.98 -14.64 4.45
CA ALA A 65 2.32 -15.17 4.18
C ALA A 65 2.79 -16.12 5.28
N GLY A 66 2.36 -15.88 6.53
CA GLY A 66 2.72 -16.73 7.64
C GLY A 66 1.83 -17.96 7.79
N ARG A 67 0.54 -17.83 7.45
CA ARG A 67 -0.45 -18.91 7.70
C ARG A 67 -0.72 -19.77 6.50
N ALA A 68 -0.80 -19.15 5.33
CA ALA A 68 -1.19 -19.84 4.11
C ALA A 68 -0.28 -19.39 2.97
N PRO A 69 0.99 -19.83 3.01
CA PRO A 69 1.97 -19.35 2.02
C PRO A 69 1.55 -19.61 0.58
N ASN A 70 0.77 -20.65 0.34
CA ASN A 70 0.34 -20.98 -1.02
C ASN A 70 -0.83 -20.12 -1.50
N ASP A 71 -1.45 -19.38 -0.58
CA ASP A 71 -2.63 -18.56 -0.90
C ASP A 71 -2.36 -17.06 -0.76
N CYS A 72 -1.10 -16.68 -0.68
CA CYS A 72 -0.73 -15.26 -0.57
C CYS A 72 -1.21 -14.44 -1.75
N GLY A 73 -1.41 -15.07 -2.90
CA GLY A 73 -1.82 -14.38 -4.12
C GLY A 73 -3.10 -13.57 -3.96
N ASP A 74 -4.09 -14.16 -3.28
CA ASP A 74 -5.36 -13.45 -3.04
C ASP A 74 -5.16 -12.21 -2.17
N ALA A 75 -4.34 -12.34 -1.13
CA ALA A 75 -4.07 -11.21 -0.25
C ALA A 75 -3.33 -10.11 -0.99
N ILE A 76 -2.37 -10.49 -1.83
CA ILE A 76 -1.64 -9.52 -2.65
C ILE A 76 -2.58 -8.83 -3.62
N ASP A 77 -3.51 -9.56 -4.21
CA ASP A 77 -4.50 -8.98 -5.13
C ASP A 77 -5.41 -7.97 -4.42
N GLN A 78 -5.81 -8.27 -3.20
CA GLN A 78 -6.61 -7.34 -2.41
C GLN A 78 -5.81 -6.11 -2.03
N LEU A 79 -4.54 -6.29 -1.74
CA LEU A 79 -3.65 -5.16 -1.48
C LEU A 79 -3.52 -4.29 -2.74
N ALA A 80 -3.42 -4.91 -3.90
CA ALA A 80 -3.38 -4.18 -5.16
C ALA A 80 -4.63 -3.33 -5.36
N GLN A 81 -5.79 -3.87 -5.01
CA GLN A 81 -7.03 -3.13 -5.08
C GLN A 81 -7.02 -1.92 -4.15
N ALA A 82 -6.53 -2.08 -2.93
CA ALA A 82 -6.46 -0.98 -1.98
C ALA A 82 -5.52 0.12 -2.49
N VAL A 83 -4.41 -0.27 -3.11
CA VAL A 83 -3.47 0.69 -3.70
C VAL A 83 -4.12 1.41 -4.88
N ASP A 84 -4.89 0.68 -5.70
CA ASP A 84 -5.59 1.30 -6.83
C ASP A 84 -6.62 2.33 -6.36
N GLU A 85 -7.25 2.09 -5.22
CA GLU A 85 -8.18 3.06 -4.63
C GLU A 85 -7.45 4.34 -4.24
N VAL A 86 -6.25 4.23 -3.71
CA VAL A 86 -5.43 5.41 -3.40
C VAL A 86 -5.09 6.16 -4.67
N ARG A 87 -4.75 5.45 -5.73
CA ARG A 87 -4.47 6.07 -7.02
C ARG A 87 -5.67 6.83 -7.54
N ALA A 88 -6.85 6.25 -7.40
CA ALA A 88 -8.08 6.91 -7.84
C ALA A 88 -8.32 8.19 -7.04
N GLU A 89 -8.05 8.16 -5.74
CA GLU A 89 -8.18 9.34 -4.90
C GLU A 89 -7.20 10.45 -5.33
N ILE A 90 -5.96 10.07 -5.61
CA ILE A 90 -4.94 11.02 -6.07
C ILE A 90 -5.38 11.64 -7.39
N ALA A 91 -5.86 10.81 -8.31
CA ALA A 91 -6.32 11.30 -9.60
C ALA A 91 -7.50 12.27 -9.44
N ALA A 92 -8.43 11.96 -8.54
CA ALA A 92 -9.55 12.83 -8.26
C ALA A 92 -9.10 14.17 -7.69
N MET A 93 -8.14 14.16 -6.79
CA MET A 93 -7.58 15.39 -6.23
C MET A 93 -6.95 16.26 -7.31
N GLN A 94 -6.23 15.62 -8.23
CA GLN A 94 -5.59 16.35 -9.32
C GLN A 94 -6.60 16.92 -10.30
N SER A 95 -7.70 16.21 -10.54
CA SER A 95 -8.72 16.68 -11.47
C SER A 95 -9.53 17.83 -10.92
N MET A 96 -9.53 18.02 -9.63
CA MET A 96 -10.31 19.08 -9.00
C MET A 96 -9.63 20.43 -9.04
N ARG A 97 -8.50 20.54 -9.62
CA ARG A 97 -7.79 21.81 -9.73
C ARG A 97 -8.33 22.71 -10.82
#